data_9acc7f02331905c348d4de207d369545
#
_entry.id   9acc7f02331905c348d4de207d369545
#
_cell.length_a   1.000
_cell.length_b   1.000
_cell.length_c   1.000
_cell.angle_alpha   90.00
_cell.angle_beta   90.00
_cell.angle_gamma   90.00
#
_symmetry.space_group_name_H-M   'P 1'
#
loop_
_entity.id
_entity.type
_entity.pdbx_description
1 polymer ?
#
loop_
_entity_poly.entity_id
_entity_poly.type
_entity_poly.pdbx_seq_one_letter_code
_entity_poly.pdbx_strand_id
1 'polypeptide(L)'
;MKRLTTTLALLAAALYATAQEATLPTPDAKALGMGGVAMTTLSGSHAIYNNSATAIFSQMPSQVSSSYYGQGEFDYYAVTGFCRFDNVNLAQIGWRQYLRERGNNDMAVDLGYSRRLGARWA
;
A
#
# COMPACT_ATOMS: atom_id res chain seq x y z
N MET A 1 2.98 -7.77 35.25
CA MET A 1 4.14 -6.95 34.89
C MET A 1 4.71 -7.30 33.52
N LYS A 2 4.97 -8.57 33.17
CA LYS A 2 5.56 -8.98 31.87
C LYS A 2 4.74 -8.50 30.63
N ARG A 3 3.41 -8.49 30.71
CA ARG A 3 2.56 -8.03 29.60
C ARG A 3 2.62 -6.50 29.39
N LEU A 4 2.76 -5.74 30.47
CA LEU A 4 2.87 -4.28 30.41
C LEU A 4 4.22 -3.86 29.80
N THR A 5 5.30 -4.54 30.16
CA THR A 5 6.64 -4.28 29.62
C THR A 5 6.72 -4.63 28.13
N THR A 6 6.06 -5.70 27.67
CA THR A 6 6.02 -6.07 26.26
C THR A 6 5.22 -5.06 25.44
N THR A 7 4.09 -4.60 25.96
CA THR A 7 3.26 -3.57 25.29
C THR A 7 4.00 -2.24 25.20
N LEU A 8 4.72 -1.86 26.27
CA LEU A 8 5.51 -0.63 26.29
C LEU A 8 6.70 -0.70 25.32
N ALA A 9 7.36 -1.87 25.22
CA ALA A 9 8.45 -2.10 24.29
C ALA A 9 7.98 -2.07 22.83
N LEU A 10 6.80 -2.64 22.52
CA LEU A 10 6.19 -2.57 21.20
C LEU A 10 5.78 -1.14 20.82
N LEU A 11 5.25 -0.37 21.78
CA LEU A 11 4.90 1.01 21.59
C LEU A 11 6.15 1.88 21.33
N ALA A 12 7.22 1.64 22.10
CA ALA A 12 8.49 2.31 21.91
C ALA A 12 9.13 1.97 20.55
N ALA A 13 9.09 0.70 20.13
CA ALA A 13 9.58 0.27 18.81
C ALA A 13 8.77 0.93 17.68
N ALA A 14 7.47 1.09 17.83
CA ALA A 14 6.62 1.79 16.87
C ALA A 14 6.96 3.28 16.76
N LEU A 15 7.39 3.92 17.85
CA LEU A 15 7.82 5.32 17.85
C LEU A 15 9.19 5.54 17.20
N TYR A 16 10.05 4.50 17.18
CA TYR A 16 11.34 4.53 16.49
C TYR A 16 11.25 4.11 15.02
N ALA A 17 10.13 3.58 14.56
CA ALA A 17 9.85 3.42 13.15
C ALA A 17 9.63 4.82 12.57
N THR A 18 10.72 5.57 12.37
CA THR A 18 10.68 6.75 11.51
C THR A 18 10.36 6.23 10.13
N ALA A 19 9.09 6.36 9.75
CA ALA A 19 8.70 6.24 8.36
C ALA A 19 9.50 7.32 7.62
N GLN A 20 10.60 6.92 6.98
CA GLN A 20 11.14 7.73 5.92
C GLN A 20 9.97 7.88 4.94
N GLU A 21 9.49 9.09 4.78
CA GLU A 21 8.63 9.43 3.67
C GLU A 21 9.44 9.16 2.40
N ALA A 22 9.39 7.93 1.93
CA ALA A 22 9.74 7.64 0.58
C ALA A 22 8.69 8.36 -0.25
N THR A 23 9.02 9.51 -0.78
CA THR A 23 8.21 10.28 -1.73
C THR A 23 8.14 9.53 -3.07
N LEU A 24 7.88 8.24 -2.99
CA LEU A 24 7.70 7.40 -4.16
C LEU A 24 6.36 7.75 -4.79
N PRO A 25 6.33 8.01 -6.09
CA PRO A 25 5.08 8.31 -6.78
C PRO A 25 4.09 7.14 -6.64
N THR A 26 2.82 7.46 -6.65
CA THR A 26 1.76 6.45 -6.63
C THR A 26 1.83 5.63 -7.93
N PRO A 27 1.97 4.30 -7.85
CA PRO A 27 2.17 3.46 -9.04
C PRO A 27 0.90 3.19 -9.85
N ASP A 28 -0.21 3.78 -9.48
CA ASP A 28 -1.50 3.58 -10.12
C ASP A 28 -1.64 4.46 -11.37
N ALA A 29 -1.54 3.85 -12.55
CA ALA A 29 -1.71 4.56 -13.83
C ALA A 29 -3.09 5.25 -13.95
N LYS A 30 -4.13 4.67 -13.36
CA LYS A 30 -5.47 5.28 -13.32
C LYS A 30 -5.46 6.55 -12.47
N ALA A 31 -4.85 6.51 -11.29
CA ALA A 31 -4.70 7.67 -10.43
C ALA A 31 -3.88 8.77 -11.11
N LEU A 32 -2.78 8.42 -11.77
CA LEU A 32 -1.96 9.36 -12.52
C LEU A 32 -2.75 10.00 -13.66
N GLY A 33 -3.52 9.22 -14.41
CA GLY A 33 -4.38 9.73 -15.49
C GLY A 33 -5.50 10.67 -15.02
N MET A 34 -5.88 10.56 -13.74
CA MET A 34 -6.87 11.47 -13.12
C MET A 34 -6.22 12.62 -12.33
N GLY A 35 -4.94 12.92 -12.58
CA GLY A 35 -4.24 13.99 -11.85
C GLY A 35 -3.97 13.69 -10.38
N GLY A 36 -3.85 12.42 -10.01
CA GLY A 36 -3.59 11.99 -8.63
C GLY A 36 -4.83 11.84 -7.75
N VAL A 37 -6.03 12.07 -8.29
CA VAL A 37 -7.29 11.92 -7.55
C VAL A 37 -7.70 10.45 -7.54
N ALA A 38 -7.30 9.72 -6.50
CA ALA A 38 -7.56 8.28 -6.40
C ALA A 38 -8.26 7.86 -5.10
N MET A 39 -8.43 8.76 -4.14
CA MET A 39 -8.93 8.40 -2.80
C MET A 39 -10.35 7.84 -2.79
N THR A 40 -11.16 8.22 -3.78
CA THR A 40 -12.57 7.79 -3.88
C THR A 40 -12.82 6.75 -4.95
N THR A 41 -11.77 6.37 -5.71
CA THR A 41 -11.89 5.41 -6.80
C THR A 41 -11.50 4.01 -6.35
N LEU A 42 -12.18 3.01 -6.90
CA LEU A 42 -11.79 1.61 -6.72
C LEU A 42 -10.54 1.34 -7.57
N SER A 43 -9.39 1.35 -6.95
CA SER A 43 -8.09 1.16 -7.59
C SER A 43 -7.63 -0.29 -7.61
N GLY A 44 -8.49 -1.24 -7.24
CA GLY A 44 -8.12 -2.65 -7.17
C GLY A 44 -6.98 -2.90 -6.19
N SER A 45 -5.95 -3.64 -6.62
CA SER A 45 -4.79 -3.93 -5.76
C SER A 45 -3.92 -2.70 -5.45
N HIS A 46 -4.01 -1.63 -6.25
CA HIS A 46 -3.30 -0.37 -5.99
C HIS A 46 -3.95 0.46 -4.87
N ALA A 47 -5.11 0.02 -4.36
CA ALA A 47 -5.79 0.68 -3.25
C ALA A 47 -4.88 0.85 -2.01
N ILE A 48 -3.92 -0.06 -1.81
CA ILE A 48 -2.95 0.03 -0.70
C ILE A 48 -2.19 1.37 -0.68
N TYR A 49 -2.00 2.02 -1.83
CA TYR A 49 -1.28 3.29 -1.93
C TYR A 49 -2.17 4.54 -1.90
N ASN A 50 -3.45 4.37 -2.13
CA ASN A 50 -4.39 5.48 -2.23
C ASN A 50 -5.35 5.52 -1.06
N ASN A 51 -6.16 4.47 -0.95
CA ASN A 51 -7.13 4.27 0.13
C ASN A 51 -7.36 2.78 0.29
N SER A 52 -6.62 2.16 1.19
CA SER A 52 -6.64 0.71 1.41
C SER A 52 -8.04 0.17 1.78
N ALA A 53 -8.89 1.01 2.38
CA ALA A 53 -10.26 0.65 2.72
C ALA A 53 -11.11 0.34 1.48
N THR A 54 -10.80 0.89 0.31
CA THR A 54 -11.58 0.65 -0.91
C THR A 54 -11.43 -0.74 -1.48
N ALA A 55 -10.33 -1.44 -1.19
CA ALA A 55 -10.07 -2.77 -1.70
C ALA A 55 -11.14 -3.80 -1.25
N ILE A 56 -11.70 -3.64 -0.03
CA ILE A 56 -12.71 -4.58 0.51
C ILE A 56 -14.01 -4.55 -0.29
N PHE A 57 -14.28 -3.48 -1.02
CA PHE A 57 -15.46 -3.33 -1.88
C PHE A 57 -15.22 -3.82 -3.31
N SER A 58 -14.02 -4.31 -3.63
CA SER A 58 -13.75 -4.94 -4.92
C SER A 58 -14.66 -6.15 -5.13
N GLN A 59 -15.10 -6.37 -6.36
CA GLN A 59 -15.87 -7.57 -6.72
C GLN A 59 -15.01 -8.83 -6.77
N MET A 60 -13.70 -8.69 -6.91
CA MET A 60 -12.76 -9.82 -6.97
C MET A 60 -12.34 -10.28 -5.58
N PRO A 61 -12.22 -11.59 -5.34
CA PRO A 61 -11.74 -12.13 -4.07
C PRO A 61 -10.22 -11.90 -3.90
N SER A 62 -9.48 -11.84 -4.99
CA SER A 62 -8.03 -11.55 -5.01
C SER A 62 -7.65 -10.88 -6.31
N GLN A 63 -6.61 -10.07 -6.24
CA GLN A 63 -6.05 -9.40 -7.43
C GLN A 63 -4.57 -9.15 -7.20
N VAL A 64 -3.78 -9.28 -8.27
CA VAL A 64 -2.38 -8.86 -8.32
C VAL A 64 -2.22 -7.92 -9.51
N SER A 65 -1.46 -6.87 -9.32
CA SER A 65 -1.12 -5.91 -10.37
C SER A 65 0.34 -5.53 -10.29
N SER A 66 0.92 -5.24 -11.43
CA SER A 66 2.27 -4.69 -11.53
C SER A 66 2.23 -3.41 -12.32
N SER A 67 3.12 -2.48 -11.99
CA SER A 67 3.29 -1.22 -12.69
C SER A 67 4.77 -0.97 -12.92
N TYR A 68 5.07 -0.45 -14.09
CA TYR A 68 6.38 0.04 -14.44
C TYR A 68 6.27 1.46 -14.97
N TYR A 69 7.16 2.29 -14.54
CA TYR A 69 7.30 3.64 -15.06
C TYR A 69 8.79 3.97 -15.19
N GLY A 70 9.21 4.35 -16.37
CA GLY A 70 10.58 4.76 -16.65
C GLY A 70 10.58 6.13 -17.32
N GLN A 71 11.41 7.04 -16.83
CA GLN A 71 11.60 8.36 -17.43
C GLN A 71 13.05 8.82 -17.22
N GLY A 72 13.82 8.81 -18.30
CA GLY A 72 15.19 9.30 -18.30
C GLY A 72 16.10 8.56 -17.33
N GLU A 73 16.48 9.20 -16.24
CA GLU A 73 17.50 8.71 -15.30
C GLU A 73 16.94 7.78 -14.21
N PHE A 74 15.67 7.40 -14.25
CA PHE A 74 15.09 6.53 -13.24
C PHE A 74 14.05 5.54 -13.76
N ASP A 75 14.01 4.40 -13.10
CA ASP A 75 13.02 3.35 -13.27
C ASP A 75 12.28 3.10 -11.97
N TYR A 76 10.98 2.92 -12.09
CA TYR A 76 10.11 2.65 -10.97
C TYR A 76 9.29 1.39 -11.23
N TYR A 77 9.37 0.47 -10.29
CA TYR A 77 8.64 -0.79 -10.30
C TYR A 77 7.71 -0.88 -9.10
N ALA A 78 6.51 -1.38 -9.31
CA ALA A 78 5.62 -1.71 -8.21
C ALA A 78 4.85 -2.99 -8.51
N VAL A 79 4.69 -3.81 -7.47
CA VAL A 79 3.81 -4.98 -7.49
C VAL A 79 2.90 -4.89 -6.28
N THR A 80 1.61 -5.05 -6.50
CA THR A 80 0.60 -4.99 -5.45
C THR A 80 -0.31 -6.20 -5.53
N GLY A 81 -0.83 -6.61 -4.39
CA GLY A 81 -1.80 -7.66 -4.34
C GLY A 81 -2.73 -7.53 -3.14
N PHE A 82 -3.91 -8.08 -3.27
CA PHE A 82 -4.79 -8.31 -2.13
C PHE A 82 -5.43 -9.69 -2.19
N CYS A 83 -5.79 -10.19 -1.01
CA CYS A 83 -6.56 -11.41 -0.86
C CYS A 83 -7.63 -11.19 0.21
N ARG A 84 -8.87 -11.51 -0.13
CA ARG A 84 -10.00 -11.51 0.79
C ARG A 84 -10.09 -12.88 1.44
N PHE A 85 -10.04 -12.92 2.77
CA PHE A 85 -10.14 -14.19 3.53
C PHE A 85 -11.59 -14.60 3.75
N ASP A 86 -12.46 -13.59 3.93
CA ASP A 86 -13.89 -13.77 4.15
C ASP A 86 -14.65 -12.52 3.66
N ASN A 87 -15.95 -12.45 3.92
CA ASN A 87 -16.80 -11.35 3.45
C ASN A 87 -16.47 -9.99 4.11
N VAL A 88 -15.66 -9.97 5.16
CA VAL A 88 -15.39 -8.77 5.97
C VAL A 88 -13.91 -8.43 6.11
N ASN A 89 -13.00 -9.37 5.82
CA ASN A 89 -11.57 -9.16 6.04
C ASN A 89 -10.75 -9.35 4.76
N LEU A 90 -9.79 -8.47 4.55
CA LEU A 90 -8.91 -8.45 3.39
C LEU A 90 -7.50 -8.04 3.81
N ALA A 91 -6.49 -8.77 3.32
CA ALA A 91 -5.09 -8.36 3.44
C ALA A 91 -4.56 -7.82 2.12
N GLN A 92 -3.63 -6.90 2.23
CA GLN A 92 -2.96 -6.26 1.11
C GLN A 92 -1.47 -6.31 1.30
N ILE A 93 -0.75 -6.42 0.19
CA ILE A 93 0.70 -6.31 0.15
C ILE A 93 1.08 -5.44 -1.04
N GLY A 94 2.09 -4.61 -0.84
CA GLY A 94 2.69 -3.80 -1.89
C GLY A 94 4.20 -3.87 -1.79
N TRP A 95 4.86 -3.89 -2.93
CA TRP A 95 6.29 -3.72 -3.06
C TRP A 95 6.56 -2.65 -4.10
N ARG A 96 7.43 -1.72 -3.77
CA ARG A 96 7.83 -0.64 -4.65
C ARG A 96 9.34 -0.53 -4.66
N GLN A 97 9.91 -0.32 -5.83
CA GLN A 97 11.33 -0.09 -6.01
C GLN A 97 11.57 1.07 -6.97
N TYR A 98 12.44 1.95 -6.59
CA TYR A 98 12.89 3.09 -7.36
C TYR A 98 14.38 2.96 -7.62
N LEU A 99 14.75 2.86 -8.89
CA LEU A 99 16.13 2.71 -9.33
C LEU A 99 16.58 4.01 -10.01
N ARG A 100 17.73 4.53 -9.61
CA ARG A 100 18.39 5.69 -10.25
C ARG A 100 19.70 5.23 -10.86
N GLU A 101 20.04 5.76 -12.03
CA GLU A 101 21.36 5.51 -12.63
C GLU A 101 22.50 6.05 -11.77
N ARG A 102 22.26 7.18 -11.08
CA ARG A 102 23.21 7.80 -10.16
C ARG A 102 22.50 8.17 -8.88
N GLY A 103 22.76 7.42 -7.82
CA GLY A 103 22.19 7.70 -6.51
C GLY A 103 21.76 6.46 -5.74
N ASN A 104 21.05 6.67 -4.65
CA ASN A 104 20.54 5.59 -3.85
C ASN A 104 19.25 5.02 -4.48
N ASN A 105 19.17 3.69 -4.49
CA ASN A 105 17.96 3.00 -4.83
C ASN A 105 17.08 2.91 -3.58
N ASP A 106 15.81 3.25 -3.75
CA ASP A 106 14.82 3.18 -2.68
C ASP A 106 13.91 1.98 -2.91
N MET A 107 13.57 1.29 -1.83
CA MET A 107 12.65 0.16 -1.84
C MET A 107 11.70 0.29 -0.65
N ALA A 108 10.45 -0.03 -0.87
CA ALA A 108 9.45 -0.06 0.18
C ALA A 108 8.58 -1.33 0.06
N VAL A 109 8.23 -1.88 1.21
CA VAL A 109 7.23 -2.96 1.34
C VAL A 109 6.10 -2.42 2.20
N ASP A 110 4.90 -2.47 1.67
CA ASP A 110 3.70 -1.98 2.32
C ASP A 110 2.80 -3.17 2.68
N LEU A 111 2.29 -3.17 3.89
CA LEU A 111 1.32 -4.16 4.34
C LEU A 111 0.04 -3.46 4.75
N GLY A 112 -1.09 -3.94 4.28
CA GLY A 112 -2.39 -3.38 4.56
C GLY A 112 -3.37 -4.44 5.03
N TYR A 113 -4.28 -4.00 5.89
CA TYR A 113 -5.42 -4.79 6.33
C TYR A 113 -6.66 -3.92 6.29
N SER A 114 -7.72 -4.43 5.70
CA SER A 114 -9.01 -3.76 5.62
C SER A 114 -10.10 -4.64 6.19
N ARG A 115 -10.97 -4.06 6.99
CA ARG A 115 -12.12 -4.74 7.56
C ARG A 115 -13.41 -3.99 7.27
N ARG A 116 -14.37 -4.69 6.69
CA ARG A 116 -15.71 -4.14 6.43
C ARG A 116 -16.51 -4.06 7.73
N LEU A 117 -16.90 -2.86 8.12
CA LEU A 117 -17.70 -2.60 9.33
C LEU A 117 -19.20 -2.57 9.03
N GLY A 118 -19.58 -2.47 7.76
CA GLY A 118 -20.97 -2.41 7.32
C GLY A 118 -21.07 -2.41 5.80
N ALA A 119 -22.25 -2.17 5.26
CA ALA A 119 -22.46 -2.15 3.82
C ALA A 119 -21.67 -1.03 3.10
N ARG A 120 -21.34 0.05 3.81
CA ARG A 120 -20.71 1.27 3.26
C ARG A 120 -19.44 1.70 3.98
N TRP A 121 -18.98 0.97 5.02
CA TRP A 121 -17.85 1.35 5.86
C TRP A 121 -16.78 0.26 5.91
N ALA A 122 -15.52 0.68 5.80
CA ALA A 122 -14.33 -0.16 5.99
C ALA A 122 -13.19 0.63 6.64
#